data_e02ced5d9f6f735049b0c7ee8e891956
#
_entry.id   e02ced5d9f6f735049b0c7ee8e891956
#
_cell.length_a   1.000
_cell.length_b   1.000
_cell.length_c   1.000
_cell.angle_alpha   90.00
_cell.angle_beta   90.00
_cell.angle_gamma   90.00
#
_symmetry.space_group_name_H-M   'P 1'
#
loop_
_entity.id
_entity.type
_entity.pdbx_description
1 polymer ?
#
loop_
_entity_poly.entity_id
_entity_poly.type
_entity_poly.pdbx_seq_one_letter_code
_entity_poly.pdbx_strand_id
1 'polypeptide(L)'
;VAAQPVPTLLAAGLEGASGSTVGPDGALYVTEGAMGRISRVDPGTGEITAFASGLPRSIIGFGGPTDIAFIGNTAYVIVTLVGPQFGGSDIVGIYRVDGPASFTVIADIGAFALENPPDTPFEGLMGLQYAIEPYRGSFLVTDGHHNRVYRVTLDGRVSVFRAFENIVPTGLARSGNMVLMAEAGPLPHLPQDGKVVAFTHKSPDVVEVASGAPLLVDVEFGRGRTLFALSQGVWAVGGPEGSPALPDTGALLRVAADGSFVLVADGLNVPTSLEVIGTTAYVVTLTGEIWRIDAVSEPPYGRETP
;
A
#
# COMPACT_ATOMS: atom_id res chain seq x y z
N VAL A 1 -31.41 1.65 -8.95
CA VAL A 1 -30.11 1.37 -8.30
C VAL A 1 -29.19 0.91 -9.40
N ALA A 2 -28.08 1.63 -9.66
CA ALA A 2 -27.07 1.16 -10.61
C ALA A 2 -26.51 -0.18 -10.10
N ALA A 3 -26.27 -1.11 -11.02
CA ALA A 3 -25.64 -2.38 -10.65
C ALA A 3 -24.23 -2.10 -10.11
N GLN A 4 -23.82 -2.84 -9.09
CA GLN A 4 -22.46 -2.76 -8.58
C GLN A 4 -21.48 -3.17 -9.69
N PRO A 5 -20.32 -2.48 -9.81
CA PRO A 5 -19.26 -2.91 -10.71
C PRO A 5 -18.80 -4.33 -10.37
N VAL A 6 -18.61 -5.16 -11.40
CA VAL A 6 -18.16 -6.54 -11.23
C VAL A 6 -16.66 -6.60 -11.51
N PRO A 7 -15.84 -7.10 -10.54
CA PRO A 7 -14.43 -7.32 -10.79
C PRO A 7 -14.20 -8.32 -11.93
N THR A 8 -13.27 -8.00 -12.83
CA THR A 8 -12.84 -8.88 -13.91
C THR A 8 -11.34 -9.14 -13.79
N LEU A 9 -10.92 -10.39 -13.95
CA LEU A 9 -9.50 -10.75 -13.92
C LEU A 9 -8.79 -10.14 -15.12
N LEU A 10 -7.80 -9.27 -14.86
CA LEU A 10 -6.97 -8.64 -15.90
C LEU A 10 -5.70 -9.47 -16.16
N ALA A 11 -5.01 -9.85 -15.10
CA ALA A 11 -3.75 -10.58 -15.17
C ALA A 11 -3.58 -11.51 -13.98
N ALA A 12 -2.76 -12.55 -14.13
CA ALA A 12 -2.44 -13.52 -13.07
C ALA A 12 -1.02 -14.08 -13.25
N GLY A 13 -0.50 -14.74 -12.22
CA GLY A 13 0.81 -15.38 -12.26
C GLY A 13 1.95 -14.51 -11.74
N LEU A 14 1.65 -13.43 -11.02
CA LEU A 14 2.63 -12.68 -10.25
C LEU A 14 2.98 -13.46 -8.98
N GLU A 15 4.26 -13.48 -8.59
CA GLU A 15 4.74 -14.31 -7.49
C GLU A 15 5.11 -13.48 -6.25
N GLY A 16 4.26 -13.57 -5.22
CA GLY A 16 4.40 -12.74 -4.02
C GLY A 16 4.09 -11.26 -4.30
N ALA A 17 3.07 -11.01 -5.11
CA ALA A 17 2.62 -9.66 -5.44
C ALA A 17 2.17 -8.92 -4.17
N SER A 18 2.52 -7.64 -4.09
CA SER A 18 2.21 -6.81 -2.92
C SER A 18 1.77 -5.40 -3.34
N GLY A 19 2.67 -4.43 -3.41
CA GLY A 19 2.35 -3.06 -3.77
C GLY A 19 2.36 -2.81 -5.27
N SER A 20 1.71 -1.74 -5.67
CA SER A 20 1.69 -1.28 -7.05
C SER A 20 1.66 0.23 -7.15
N THR A 21 2.00 0.75 -8.33
CA THR A 21 1.84 2.17 -8.68
C THR A 21 1.62 2.32 -10.18
N VAL A 22 1.02 3.44 -10.56
CA VAL A 22 0.96 3.84 -11.98
C VAL A 22 2.26 4.55 -12.36
N GLY A 23 2.98 3.97 -13.32
CA GLY A 23 4.22 4.55 -13.81
C GLY A 23 4.02 5.72 -14.76
N PRO A 24 5.12 6.40 -15.15
CA PRO A 24 5.06 7.59 -16.00
C PRO A 24 4.55 7.31 -17.44
N ASP A 25 4.54 6.05 -17.86
CA ASP A 25 3.99 5.60 -19.13
C ASP A 25 2.50 5.16 -19.04
N GLY A 26 1.89 5.30 -17.86
CA GLY A 26 0.50 4.93 -17.61
C GLY A 26 0.26 3.43 -17.38
N ALA A 27 1.29 2.61 -17.33
CA ALA A 27 1.19 1.21 -16.96
C ALA A 27 1.21 1.01 -15.44
N LEU A 28 0.75 -0.15 -15.00
CA LEU A 28 0.89 -0.59 -13.61
C LEU A 28 2.28 -1.20 -13.40
N TYR A 29 2.91 -0.87 -12.28
CA TYR A 29 4.16 -1.47 -11.82
C TYR A 29 3.90 -2.18 -10.51
N VAL A 30 4.13 -3.49 -10.46
CA VAL A 30 3.79 -4.35 -9.33
C VAL A 30 5.05 -4.98 -8.77
N THR A 31 5.20 -4.93 -7.45
CA THR A 31 6.28 -5.61 -6.75
C THR A 31 5.96 -7.08 -6.55
N GLU A 32 6.97 -7.94 -6.73
CA GLU A 32 6.88 -9.39 -6.54
C GLU A 32 7.95 -9.86 -5.56
N GLY A 33 7.55 -9.94 -4.29
CA GLY A 33 8.45 -10.24 -3.18
C GLY A 33 9.13 -11.60 -3.29
N ALA A 34 8.42 -12.64 -3.72
CA ALA A 34 8.98 -13.98 -3.86
C ALA A 34 10.08 -14.06 -4.93
N MET A 35 10.00 -13.21 -5.96
CA MET A 35 10.94 -13.20 -7.08
C MET A 35 12.02 -12.10 -6.94
N GLY A 36 11.85 -11.13 -6.04
CA GLY A 36 12.73 -9.97 -5.95
C GLY A 36 12.72 -9.15 -7.24
N ARG A 37 11.54 -8.94 -7.81
CA ARG A 37 11.39 -8.23 -9.10
C ARG A 37 10.24 -7.24 -9.08
N ILE A 38 10.20 -6.41 -10.11
CA ILE A 38 9.11 -5.51 -10.44
C ILE A 38 8.61 -5.92 -11.84
N SER A 39 7.32 -6.12 -11.96
CA SER A 39 6.64 -6.37 -13.21
C SER A 39 5.86 -5.14 -13.66
N ARG A 40 5.94 -4.85 -14.97
CA ARG A 40 5.12 -3.86 -15.65
C ARG A 40 3.93 -4.56 -16.28
N VAL A 41 2.73 -4.06 -16.01
CA VAL A 41 1.48 -4.65 -16.52
C VAL A 41 0.71 -3.61 -17.31
N ASP A 42 0.34 -3.94 -18.52
CA ASP A 42 -0.49 -3.08 -19.36
C ASP A 42 -1.94 -3.08 -18.84
N PRO A 43 -2.51 -1.91 -18.45
CA PRO A 43 -3.83 -1.84 -17.84
C PRO A 43 -4.98 -2.15 -18.80
N GLY A 44 -4.73 -2.12 -20.12
CA GLY A 44 -5.73 -2.42 -21.14
C GLY A 44 -5.79 -3.89 -21.51
N THR A 45 -4.60 -4.54 -21.60
CA THR A 45 -4.47 -5.92 -22.10
C THR A 45 -4.14 -6.94 -21.03
N GLY A 46 -3.58 -6.53 -19.90
CA GLY A 46 -3.05 -7.41 -18.85
C GLY A 46 -1.70 -8.04 -19.21
N GLU A 47 -1.03 -7.59 -20.28
CA GLU A 47 0.28 -8.08 -20.64
C GLU A 47 1.31 -7.77 -19.55
N ILE A 48 1.98 -8.81 -19.05
CA ILE A 48 3.00 -8.71 -18.00
C ILE A 48 4.38 -8.75 -18.66
N THR A 49 5.22 -7.76 -18.37
CA THR A 49 6.62 -7.70 -18.78
C THR A 49 7.52 -7.43 -17.58
N ALA A 50 8.72 -8.02 -17.56
CA ALA A 50 9.69 -7.74 -16.50
C ALA A 50 10.22 -6.30 -16.66
N PHE A 51 10.16 -5.50 -15.58
CA PHE A 51 10.76 -4.17 -15.54
C PHE A 51 12.15 -4.19 -14.91
N ALA A 52 12.28 -4.79 -13.72
CA ALA A 52 13.56 -4.95 -13.03
C ALA A 52 13.56 -6.20 -12.16
N SER A 53 14.73 -6.83 -11.98
CA SER A 53 14.92 -8.05 -11.20
C SER A 53 16.27 -8.05 -10.49
N GLY A 54 16.37 -8.78 -9.36
CA GLY A 54 17.59 -8.86 -8.56
C GLY A 54 17.51 -8.06 -7.24
N LEU A 55 16.32 -7.59 -6.86
CA LEU A 55 16.04 -7.10 -5.52
C LEU A 55 16.12 -8.24 -4.49
N PRO A 56 16.36 -7.94 -3.20
CA PRO A 56 16.26 -8.93 -2.14
C PRO A 56 14.91 -9.64 -2.13
N ARG A 57 14.93 -10.97 -2.08
CA ARG A 57 13.70 -11.78 -2.09
C ARG A 57 13.12 -11.93 -0.69
N SER A 58 11.83 -12.18 -0.61
CA SER A 58 11.18 -12.63 0.60
C SER A 58 11.87 -13.88 1.19
N ILE A 59 12.07 -13.90 2.50
CA ILE A 59 12.70 -15.00 3.23
C ILE A 59 11.63 -15.85 3.94
N ILE A 60 10.54 -15.21 4.38
CA ILE A 60 9.52 -15.81 5.24
C ILE A 60 8.17 -15.98 4.53
N GLY A 61 8.15 -15.92 3.19
CA GLY A 61 6.93 -16.02 2.39
C GLY A 61 6.18 -14.70 2.22
N PHE A 62 6.57 -13.66 2.95
CA PHE A 62 6.11 -12.28 2.84
C PHE A 62 7.32 -11.33 2.97
N GLY A 63 7.25 -10.12 2.44
CA GLY A 63 8.38 -9.18 2.40
C GLY A 63 9.17 -9.26 1.09
N GLY A 64 10.44 -8.86 1.09
CA GLY A 64 11.16 -8.48 -0.11
C GLY A 64 10.68 -7.12 -0.61
N PRO A 65 10.61 -6.85 -1.92
CA PRO A 65 9.97 -5.65 -2.45
C PRO A 65 8.46 -5.67 -2.16
N THR A 66 8.00 -4.68 -1.37
CA THR A 66 6.61 -4.60 -0.90
C THR A 66 5.83 -3.48 -1.55
N ASP A 67 6.47 -2.37 -1.90
CA ASP A 67 5.79 -1.28 -2.59
C ASP A 67 6.76 -0.47 -3.46
N ILE A 68 6.22 0.31 -4.40
CA ILE A 68 6.97 1.03 -5.42
C ILE A 68 6.36 2.41 -5.69
N ALA A 69 7.23 3.41 -5.89
CA ALA A 69 6.81 4.75 -6.27
C ALA A 69 7.75 5.35 -7.32
N PHE A 70 7.27 6.32 -8.09
CA PHE A 70 8.08 7.06 -9.04
C PHE A 70 8.28 8.52 -8.61
N ILE A 71 9.52 9.01 -8.77
CA ILE A 71 9.81 10.46 -8.81
C ILE A 71 10.34 10.76 -10.22
N GLY A 72 9.56 11.49 -11.01
CA GLY A 72 9.82 11.60 -12.44
C GLY A 72 9.77 10.25 -13.12
N ASN A 73 10.83 9.88 -13.82
CA ASN A 73 10.94 8.57 -14.50
C ASN A 73 11.75 7.53 -13.70
N THR A 74 12.13 7.85 -12.47
CA THR A 74 12.93 6.96 -11.64
C THR A 74 12.06 6.21 -10.64
N ALA A 75 12.13 4.88 -10.65
CA ALA A 75 11.42 4.03 -9.70
C ALA A 75 12.23 3.85 -8.41
N TYR A 76 11.52 3.82 -7.30
CA TYR A 76 12.02 3.56 -5.95
C TYR A 76 11.15 2.50 -5.28
N VAL A 77 11.78 1.55 -4.64
CA VAL A 77 11.13 0.35 -4.09
C VAL A 77 11.43 0.23 -2.61
N ILE A 78 10.40 -0.02 -1.82
CA ILE A 78 10.56 -0.46 -0.43
C ILE A 78 10.87 -1.95 -0.42
N VAL A 79 11.91 -2.31 0.31
CA VAL A 79 12.26 -3.71 0.62
C VAL A 79 12.22 -3.89 2.13
N THR A 80 11.49 -4.88 2.60
CA THR A 80 11.27 -5.15 4.02
C THR A 80 11.38 -6.64 4.36
N LEU A 81 11.58 -6.96 5.66
CA LEU A 81 11.63 -8.33 6.22
C LEU A 81 12.73 -9.22 5.63
N VAL A 82 13.82 -8.62 5.15
CA VAL A 82 14.96 -9.33 4.55
C VAL A 82 16.23 -9.28 5.42
N GLY A 83 16.14 -8.66 6.57
CA GLY A 83 17.24 -8.42 7.48
C GLY A 83 17.57 -9.59 8.42
N PRO A 84 18.58 -9.41 9.28
CA PRO A 84 19.12 -10.47 10.16
C PRO A 84 18.10 -11.09 11.12
N GLN A 85 17.08 -10.34 11.54
CA GLN A 85 16.04 -10.86 12.43
C GLN A 85 15.25 -12.04 11.82
N PHE A 86 15.30 -12.20 10.49
CA PHE A 86 14.66 -13.31 9.76
C PHE A 86 15.69 -14.22 9.08
N GLY A 87 16.98 -14.08 9.43
CA GLY A 87 18.06 -14.88 8.86
C GLY A 87 18.59 -14.38 7.52
N GLY A 88 18.19 -13.20 7.09
CA GLY A 88 18.72 -12.52 5.90
C GLY A 88 19.93 -11.63 6.21
N SER A 89 20.45 -11.01 5.19
CA SER A 89 21.57 -10.05 5.29
C SER A 89 21.38 -8.81 4.45
N ASP A 90 20.21 -8.67 3.82
CA ASP A 90 19.92 -7.55 2.95
C ASP A 90 19.41 -6.34 3.74
N ILE A 91 19.54 -5.16 3.14
CA ILE A 91 19.13 -3.91 3.76
C ILE A 91 17.62 -3.78 3.68
N VAL A 92 16.99 -3.47 4.81
CA VAL A 92 15.59 -3.08 4.90
C VAL A 92 15.48 -1.58 4.65
N GLY A 93 14.90 -1.18 3.50
CA GLY A 93 14.88 0.24 3.16
C GLY A 93 14.45 0.55 1.72
N ILE A 94 14.89 1.69 1.21
CA ILE A 94 14.54 2.16 -0.14
C ILE A 94 15.66 1.84 -1.12
N TYR A 95 15.30 1.19 -2.22
CA TYR A 95 16.15 0.89 -3.37
C TYR A 95 15.72 1.71 -4.57
N ARG A 96 16.65 2.45 -5.18
CA ARG A 96 16.44 3.09 -6.48
C ARG A 96 16.75 2.11 -7.59
N VAL A 97 15.87 2.04 -8.58
CA VAL A 97 16.09 1.24 -9.78
C VAL A 97 16.95 2.03 -10.75
N ASP A 98 18.17 1.55 -11.01
CA ASP A 98 19.14 2.18 -11.93
C ASP A 98 19.13 1.51 -13.31
N GLY A 99 18.55 0.32 -13.41
CA GLY A 99 18.41 -0.46 -14.62
C GLY A 99 17.73 -1.79 -14.38
N PRO A 100 17.57 -2.64 -15.42
CA PRO A 100 16.81 -3.89 -15.32
C PRO A 100 17.33 -4.91 -14.29
N ALA A 101 18.61 -4.79 -13.90
CA ALA A 101 19.25 -5.65 -12.92
C ALA A 101 20.24 -4.89 -12.03
N SER A 102 20.04 -3.57 -11.85
CA SER A 102 20.91 -2.74 -11.03
C SER A 102 20.11 -1.81 -10.13
N PHE A 103 20.56 -1.70 -8.88
CA PHE A 103 19.88 -0.97 -7.83
C PHE A 103 20.88 -0.24 -6.95
N THR A 104 20.49 0.93 -6.45
CA THR A 104 21.22 1.66 -5.41
C THR A 104 20.36 1.74 -4.16
N VAL A 105 20.89 1.29 -3.02
CA VAL A 105 20.25 1.54 -1.72
C VAL A 105 20.32 3.03 -1.43
N ILE A 106 19.16 3.65 -1.27
CA ILE A 106 19.04 5.07 -0.95
C ILE A 106 19.04 5.28 0.56
N ALA A 107 18.35 4.43 1.31
CA ALA A 107 18.23 4.58 2.74
C ALA A 107 18.10 3.20 3.42
N ASP A 108 18.73 3.05 4.57
CA ASP A 108 18.59 1.92 5.49
C ASP A 108 17.60 2.29 6.60
N ILE A 109 16.33 1.98 6.37
CA ILE A 109 15.25 2.25 7.33
C ILE A 109 15.35 1.26 8.50
N GLY A 110 15.77 0.01 8.24
CA GLY A 110 15.93 -1.00 9.26
C GLY A 110 16.98 -0.62 10.30
N ALA A 111 18.14 -0.10 9.88
CA ALA A 111 19.15 0.41 10.80
C ALA A 111 18.64 1.61 11.62
N PHE A 112 17.94 2.55 10.96
CA PHE A 112 17.32 3.68 11.66
C PHE A 112 16.30 3.20 12.72
N ALA A 113 15.48 2.22 12.39
CA ALA A 113 14.47 1.67 13.29
C ALA A 113 15.08 1.00 14.52
N LEU A 114 16.18 0.26 14.34
CA LEU A 114 16.95 -0.35 15.44
C LEU A 114 17.55 0.69 16.39
N GLU A 115 18.05 1.79 15.85
CA GLU A 115 18.65 2.88 16.64
C GLU A 115 17.58 3.77 17.31
N ASN A 116 16.36 3.78 16.79
CA ASN A 116 15.26 4.64 17.23
C ASN A 116 13.99 3.82 17.47
N PRO A 117 13.97 2.89 18.43
CA PRO A 117 12.78 2.07 18.69
C PRO A 117 11.58 2.94 19.12
N PRO A 118 10.34 2.51 18.86
CA PRO A 118 9.15 3.18 19.37
C PRO A 118 9.11 3.24 20.90
N ASP A 119 8.49 4.29 21.44
CA ASP A 119 8.20 4.39 22.88
C ASP A 119 6.98 3.53 23.28
N THR A 120 6.13 3.19 22.30
CA THR A 120 4.95 2.32 22.46
C THR A 120 5.31 0.85 22.18
N PRO A 121 4.55 -0.13 22.67
CA PRO A 121 4.75 -1.53 22.30
C PRO A 121 4.75 -1.71 20.78
N PHE A 122 5.71 -2.46 20.27
CA PHE A 122 5.89 -2.68 18.84
C PHE A 122 6.36 -4.11 18.56
N GLU A 123 6.24 -4.51 17.31
CA GLU A 123 6.65 -5.81 16.82
C GLU A 123 7.81 -5.67 15.82
N GLY A 124 8.65 -6.71 15.74
CA GLY A 124 9.75 -6.75 14.79
C GLY A 124 10.75 -5.61 14.96
N LEU A 125 12.01 -5.92 15.25
CA LEU A 125 13.06 -4.94 15.57
C LEU A 125 13.29 -3.89 14.46
N MET A 126 13.12 -4.29 13.19
CA MET A 126 13.31 -3.42 12.02
C MET A 126 11.97 -2.91 11.43
N GLY A 127 10.85 -3.18 12.10
CA GLY A 127 9.52 -2.82 11.63
C GLY A 127 9.03 -3.62 10.44
N LEU A 128 7.91 -3.19 9.90
CA LEU A 128 7.29 -3.67 8.66
C LEU A 128 6.93 -2.46 7.79
N GLN A 129 7.80 -2.12 6.85
CA GLN A 129 7.56 -1.04 5.90
C GLN A 129 6.58 -1.51 4.84
N TYR A 130 5.42 -0.84 4.76
CA TYR A 130 4.30 -1.31 3.95
C TYR A 130 4.11 -0.51 2.66
N ALA A 131 3.98 0.81 2.74
CA ALA A 131 3.73 1.68 1.60
C ALA A 131 4.78 2.79 1.45
N ILE A 132 5.02 3.22 0.22
CA ILE A 132 5.89 4.35 -0.12
C ILE A 132 5.15 5.36 -0.98
N GLU A 133 5.07 6.62 -0.54
CA GLU A 133 4.41 7.71 -1.27
C GLU A 133 5.37 8.89 -1.49
N PRO A 134 5.54 9.40 -2.73
CA PRO A 134 6.34 10.60 -2.99
C PRO A 134 5.79 11.81 -2.26
N TYR A 135 6.64 12.52 -1.53
CA TYR A 135 6.24 13.68 -0.74
C TYR A 135 7.29 14.79 -0.76
N ARG A 136 7.02 15.89 -1.47
CA ARG A 136 7.86 17.11 -1.49
C ARG A 136 9.35 16.82 -1.77
N GLY A 137 9.65 16.03 -2.80
CA GLY A 137 11.01 15.64 -3.15
C GLY A 137 11.67 14.65 -2.17
N SER A 138 10.88 13.98 -1.38
CA SER A 138 11.22 12.90 -0.47
C SER A 138 10.15 11.82 -0.54
N PHE A 139 10.22 10.83 0.31
CA PHE A 139 9.19 9.80 0.48
C PHE A 139 8.58 9.84 1.88
N LEU A 140 7.32 9.48 1.98
CA LEU A 140 6.72 8.96 3.19
C LEU A 140 6.66 7.44 3.09
N VAL A 141 6.95 6.77 4.21
CA VAL A 141 6.91 5.31 4.31
C VAL A 141 6.17 4.93 5.57
N THR A 142 5.13 4.12 5.43
CA THR A 142 4.42 3.56 6.60
C THR A 142 5.18 2.38 7.19
N ASP A 143 5.12 2.23 8.51
CA ASP A 143 5.63 1.08 9.23
C ASP A 143 4.52 0.55 10.15
N GLY A 144 3.92 -0.58 9.74
CA GLY A 144 2.78 -1.18 10.44
C GLY A 144 3.15 -1.76 11.81
N HIS A 145 4.35 -2.29 11.97
CA HIS A 145 4.80 -2.84 13.24
C HIS A 145 5.24 -1.78 14.25
N HIS A 146 5.86 -0.69 13.76
CA HIS A 146 6.32 0.41 14.60
C HIS A 146 5.28 1.52 14.76
N ASN A 147 4.12 1.42 14.12
CA ASN A 147 3.05 2.41 14.17
C ASN A 147 3.54 3.82 13.82
N ARG A 148 4.32 3.95 12.74
CA ARG A 148 4.98 5.18 12.31
C ARG A 148 4.81 5.44 10.82
N VAL A 149 4.95 6.71 10.48
CA VAL A 149 5.28 7.15 9.14
C VAL A 149 6.67 7.77 9.17
N TYR A 150 7.57 7.26 8.37
CA TYR A 150 8.90 7.84 8.17
C TYR A 150 8.88 8.85 7.03
N ARG A 151 9.75 9.84 7.11
CA ARG A 151 10.17 10.66 5.98
C ARG A 151 11.58 10.25 5.58
N VAL A 152 11.75 9.93 4.30
CA VAL A 152 13.04 9.53 3.73
C VAL A 152 13.41 10.46 2.59
N THR A 153 14.53 11.15 2.69
CA THR A 153 15.02 12.06 1.66
C THR A 153 15.83 11.31 0.61
N LEU A 154 15.99 11.90 -0.59
CA LEU A 154 16.74 11.27 -1.68
C LEU A 154 18.24 11.14 -1.40
N ASP A 155 18.78 11.88 -0.41
CA ASP A 155 20.13 11.74 0.11
C ASP A 155 20.25 10.72 1.26
N GLY A 156 19.18 9.95 1.52
CA GLY A 156 19.19 8.79 2.43
C GLY A 156 18.89 9.11 3.88
N ARG A 157 18.52 10.34 4.22
CA ARG A 157 18.21 10.70 5.61
C ARG A 157 16.81 10.21 5.98
N VAL A 158 16.73 9.40 7.04
CA VAL A 158 15.50 8.90 7.62
C VAL A 158 15.13 9.72 8.86
N SER A 159 13.87 10.02 9.03
CA SER A 159 13.32 10.65 10.23
C SER A 159 11.89 10.19 10.48
N VAL A 160 11.44 10.20 11.73
CA VAL A 160 10.03 9.95 12.05
C VAL A 160 9.22 11.18 11.62
N PHE A 161 8.35 11.01 10.66
CA PHE A 161 7.42 12.06 10.22
C PHE A 161 6.24 12.16 11.18
N ARG A 162 5.72 11.00 11.61
CA ARG A 162 4.65 10.89 12.61
C ARG A 162 4.70 9.52 13.30
N ALA A 163 4.45 9.52 14.60
CA ALA A 163 4.22 8.32 15.39
C ALA A 163 2.76 8.28 15.85
N PHE A 164 2.24 7.08 16.02
CA PHE A 164 0.87 6.80 16.43
C PHE A 164 0.86 5.80 17.58
N GLU A 165 -0.29 5.65 18.22
CA GLU A 165 -0.60 4.48 19.03
C GLU A 165 -0.74 3.24 18.15
N ASN A 166 -1.13 2.10 18.69
CA ASN A 166 -1.30 0.86 17.92
C ASN A 166 -2.49 0.97 16.95
N ILE A 167 -2.21 1.36 15.70
CA ILE A 167 -3.19 1.56 14.63
C ILE A 167 -2.89 0.75 13.37
N VAL A 168 -1.69 0.22 13.25
CA VAL A 168 -1.17 -0.51 12.08
C VAL A 168 -1.34 0.30 10.78
N PRO A 169 -0.52 1.35 10.55
CA PRO A 169 -0.56 2.14 9.32
C PRO A 169 -0.18 1.30 8.10
N THR A 170 -0.92 1.47 7.01
CA THR A 170 -0.77 0.71 5.76
C THR A 170 -0.62 1.65 4.56
N GLY A 171 -1.54 1.65 3.60
CA GLY A 171 -1.47 2.44 2.38
C GLY A 171 -1.50 3.96 2.58
N LEU A 172 -0.91 4.68 1.65
CA LEU A 172 -0.81 6.14 1.65
C LEU A 172 -1.31 6.71 0.33
N ALA A 173 -2.05 7.81 0.41
CA ALA A 173 -2.36 8.66 -0.73
C ALA A 173 -2.14 10.14 -0.39
N ARG A 174 -2.00 10.99 -1.39
CA ARG A 174 -1.68 12.38 -1.19
C ARG A 174 -2.54 13.32 -2.04
N SER A 175 -2.99 14.41 -1.42
CA SER A 175 -3.57 15.55 -2.14
C SER A 175 -2.88 16.86 -1.71
N GLY A 176 -1.95 17.33 -2.53
CA GLY A 176 -1.12 18.48 -2.19
C GLY A 176 -0.24 18.22 -0.97
N ASN A 177 -0.50 18.93 0.12
CA ASN A 177 0.21 18.77 1.39
C ASN A 177 -0.50 17.82 2.37
N MET A 178 -1.72 17.44 2.08
CA MET A 178 -2.51 16.51 2.88
C MET A 178 -2.13 15.09 2.55
N VAL A 179 -1.85 14.31 3.56
CA VAL A 179 -1.60 12.88 3.50
C VAL A 179 -2.85 12.16 3.99
N LEU A 180 -3.28 11.19 3.24
CA LEU A 180 -4.30 10.22 3.64
C LEU A 180 -3.62 8.89 3.90
N MET A 181 -4.04 8.20 4.93
CA MET A 181 -3.46 6.94 5.35
C MET A 181 -4.56 5.97 5.74
N ALA A 182 -4.45 4.75 5.26
CA ALA A 182 -5.25 3.65 5.75
C ALA A 182 -4.63 3.07 7.02
N GLU A 183 -5.47 2.67 7.95
CA GLU A 183 -5.14 1.99 9.19
C GLU A 183 -5.84 0.64 9.23
N ALA A 184 -5.08 -0.43 9.33
CA ALA A 184 -5.65 -1.78 9.45
C ALA A 184 -6.32 -1.99 10.81
N GLY A 185 -5.95 -1.19 11.81
CA GLY A 185 -6.31 -1.37 13.21
C GLY A 185 -5.50 -2.46 13.90
N PRO A 186 -5.49 -2.50 15.25
CA PRO A 186 -4.83 -3.56 16.00
C PRO A 186 -5.51 -4.91 15.80
N LEU A 187 -4.78 -6.00 16.06
CA LEU A 187 -5.37 -7.33 16.09
C LEU A 187 -6.55 -7.39 17.09
N PRO A 188 -7.69 -7.98 16.72
CA PRO A 188 -7.96 -8.83 15.54
C PRO A 188 -8.51 -8.07 14.32
N HIS A 189 -8.13 -6.83 14.07
CA HIS A 189 -8.53 -6.01 12.91
C HIS A 189 -10.04 -5.88 12.75
N LEU A 190 -10.72 -5.50 13.82
CA LEU A 190 -12.18 -5.36 13.82
C LEU A 190 -12.63 -4.21 12.91
N PRO A 191 -13.85 -4.26 12.35
CA PRO A 191 -14.34 -3.21 11.46
C PRO A 191 -14.24 -1.79 12.02
N GLN A 192 -14.51 -1.59 13.30
CA GLN A 192 -14.44 -0.28 13.94
C GLN A 192 -13.02 0.28 14.10
N ASP A 193 -12.00 -0.57 13.94
CA ASP A 193 -10.60 -0.20 14.12
C ASP A 193 -9.94 0.15 12.78
N GLY A 194 -10.51 -0.30 11.65
CA GLY A 194 -10.06 0.09 10.31
C GLY A 194 -10.57 1.47 9.94
N LYS A 195 -9.62 2.37 9.63
CA LYS A 195 -9.89 3.80 9.40
C LYS A 195 -9.11 4.35 8.21
N VAL A 196 -9.61 5.43 7.66
CA VAL A 196 -8.84 6.36 6.84
C VAL A 196 -8.68 7.64 7.63
N VAL A 197 -7.44 8.09 7.78
CA VAL A 197 -7.12 9.33 8.48
C VAL A 197 -6.40 10.31 7.57
N ALA A 198 -6.51 11.60 7.88
CA ALA A 198 -5.82 12.67 7.18
C ALA A 198 -4.95 13.48 8.14
N PHE A 199 -3.75 13.86 7.69
CA PHE A 199 -2.85 14.71 8.43
C PHE A 199 -1.95 15.52 7.50
N THR A 200 -1.28 16.54 8.06
CA THR A 200 -0.32 17.38 7.35
C THR A 200 0.97 17.50 8.13
N HIS A 201 2.04 17.93 7.46
CA HIS A 201 3.30 18.23 8.15
C HIS A 201 3.18 19.37 9.20
N LYS A 202 2.24 20.29 9.00
CA LYS A 202 2.15 21.53 9.81
C LYS A 202 1.24 21.42 11.02
N SER A 203 0.32 20.46 11.03
CA SER A 203 -0.63 20.27 12.12
C SER A 203 -0.26 19.04 12.94
N PRO A 204 -0.29 19.11 14.27
CA PRO A 204 -0.20 17.92 15.11
C PRO A 204 -1.46 17.03 15.00
N ASP A 205 -2.56 17.58 14.48
CA ASP A 205 -3.85 16.90 14.45
C ASP A 205 -3.87 15.81 13.38
N VAL A 206 -4.47 14.69 13.72
CA VAL A 206 -4.88 13.60 12.82
C VAL A 206 -6.41 13.61 12.80
N VAL A 207 -6.98 13.69 11.62
CA VAL A 207 -8.44 13.76 11.43
C VAL A 207 -8.92 12.45 10.86
N GLU A 208 -9.87 11.81 11.55
CA GLU A 208 -10.58 10.65 10.99
C GLU A 208 -11.44 11.11 9.81
N VAL A 209 -11.25 10.47 8.66
CA VAL A 209 -11.96 10.74 7.41
C VAL A 209 -13.07 9.72 7.20
N ALA A 210 -12.79 8.45 7.52
CA ALA A 210 -13.78 7.37 7.48
C ALA A 210 -13.37 6.24 8.42
N SER A 211 -14.34 5.46 8.89
CA SER A 211 -14.12 4.29 9.72
C SER A 211 -15.22 3.25 9.51
N GLY A 212 -14.98 2.00 9.92
CA GLY A 212 -15.99 0.95 9.92
C GLY A 212 -15.77 -0.19 8.92
N ALA A 213 -14.54 -0.41 8.46
CA ALA A 213 -14.19 -1.56 7.61
C ALA A 213 -12.96 -2.29 8.18
N PRO A 214 -12.93 -3.63 8.15
CA PRO A 214 -11.82 -4.40 8.72
C PRO A 214 -10.57 -4.30 7.85
N LEU A 215 -9.41 -4.37 8.50
CA LEU A 215 -8.11 -4.62 7.86
C LEU A 215 -7.92 -3.79 6.57
N LEU A 216 -8.00 -2.45 6.70
CA LEU A 216 -7.73 -1.58 5.56
C LEU A 216 -6.24 -1.63 5.22
N VAL A 217 -5.94 -1.84 3.95
CA VAL A 217 -4.58 -2.04 3.45
C VAL A 217 -4.14 -0.95 2.49
N ASP A 218 -5.10 -0.27 1.83
CA ASP A 218 -4.74 0.79 0.90
C ASP A 218 -5.82 1.89 0.82
N VAL A 219 -5.42 3.06 0.33
CA VAL A 219 -6.28 4.22 0.11
C VAL A 219 -5.82 4.96 -1.14
N GLU A 220 -6.73 5.33 -2.04
CA GLU A 220 -6.37 5.97 -3.30
C GLU A 220 -7.43 6.98 -3.76
N PHE A 221 -6.99 8.01 -4.48
CA PHE A 221 -7.86 8.97 -5.12
C PHE A 221 -8.30 8.52 -6.51
N GLY A 222 -9.58 8.52 -6.73
CA GLY A 222 -10.17 8.39 -8.06
C GLY A 222 -10.50 9.73 -8.69
N ARG A 223 -11.16 9.66 -9.83
CA ARG A 223 -11.63 10.82 -10.59
C ARG A 223 -12.53 11.72 -9.73
N GLY A 224 -12.39 13.04 -9.89
CA GLY A 224 -13.19 14.01 -9.15
C GLY A 224 -12.87 14.09 -7.66
N ARG A 225 -11.70 13.60 -7.25
CA ARG A 225 -11.24 13.50 -5.85
C ARG A 225 -12.09 12.55 -5.01
N THR A 226 -12.79 11.61 -5.64
CA THR A 226 -13.40 10.49 -4.94
C THR A 226 -12.32 9.70 -4.22
N LEU A 227 -12.54 9.38 -2.96
CA LEU A 227 -11.59 8.61 -2.16
C LEU A 227 -12.08 7.17 -2.05
N PHE A 228 -11.16 6.24 -2.33
CA PHE A 228 -11.38 4.82 -2.17
C PHE A 228 -10.48 4.25 -1.10
N ALA A 229 -10.94 3.19 -0.45
CA ALA A 229 -10.16 2.39 0.48
C ALA A 229 -10.29 0.92 0.11
N LEU A 230 -9.22 0.16 0.33
CA LEU A 230 -9.17 -1.27 0.08
C LEU A 230 -9.13 -2.01 1.41
N SER A 231 -10.12 -2.87 1.65
CA SER A 231 -10.11 -3.81 2.77
C SER A 231 -9.56 -5.15 2.30
N GLN A 232 -8.56 -5.69 2.99
CA GLN A 232 -8.08 -7.04 2.70
C GLN A 232 -9.15 -8.09 3.03
N GLY A 233 -10.04 -7.77 3.96
CA GLY A 233 -11.16 -8.63 4.33
C GLY A 233 -11.23 -8.91 5.83
N VAL A 234 -11.87 -10.00 6.19
CA VAL A 234 -12.09 -10.42 7.56
C VAL A 234 -10.91 -11.26 8.04
N TRP A 235 -10.24 -10.83 9.09
CA TRP A 235 -9.18 -11.60 9.72
C TRP A 235 -9.77 -12.70 10.61
N ALA A 236 -9.19 -13.92 10.53
CA ALA A 236 -9.65 -15.04 11.33
C ALA A 236 -9.24 -14.85 12.80
N VAL A 237 -10.19 -14.56 13.69
CA VAL A 237 -9.95 -14.40 15.12
C VAL A 237 -9.26 -15.64 15.70
N GLY A 238 -8.10 -15.45 16.33
CA GLY A 238 -7.26 -16.55 16.83
C GLY A 238 -6.31 -17.14 15.78
N GLY A 239 -6.27 -16.59 14.56
CA GLY A 239 -5.24 -16.89 13.58
C GLY A 239 -3.85 -16.43 14.02
N PRO A 240 -2.78 -16.94 13.39
CA PRO A 240 -1.43 -16.44 13.63
C PRO A 240 -1.32 -14.97 13.30
N GLU A 241 -0.57 -14.23 14.11
CA GLU A 241 -0.21 -12.85 13.81
C GLU A 241 0.47 -12.73 12.44
N GLY A 242 0.14 -11.66 11.68
CA GLY A 242 0.62 -11.47 10.31
C GLY A 242 0.01 -12.40 9.26
N SER A 243 -0.97 -13.27 9.64
CA SER A 243 -1.71 -14.03 8.64
C SER A 243 -2.61 -13.10 7.82
N PRO A 244 -2.83 -13.40 6.52
CA PRO A 244 -3.74 -12.62 5.69
C PRO A 244 -5.19 -12.80 6.14
N ALA A 245 -6.09 -11.96 5.61
CA ALA A 245 -7.52 -12.12 5.77
C ALA A 245 -8.04 -13.47 5.20
N LEU A 246 -9.25 -13.84 5.58
CA LEU A 246 -9.93 -14.98 4.99
C LEU A 246 -10.12 -14.79 3.47
N PRO A 247 -9.99 -15.84 2.67
CA PRO A 247 -10.19 -15.77 1.22
C PRO A 247 -11.54 -15.16 0.85
N ASP A 248 -11.58 -14.42 -0.24
CA ASP A 248 -12.78 -13.87 -0.88
C ASP A 248 -13.63 -12.95 0.04
N THR A 249 -13.01 -12.37 1.07
CA THR A 249 -13.68 -11.42 1.97
C THR A 249 -13.21 -9.97 1.77
N GLY A 250 -12.30 -9.73 0.85
CA GLY A 250 -11.79 -8.41 0.54
C GLY A 250 -12.81 -7.55 -0.23
N ALA A 251 -12.67 -6.23 -0.09
CA ALA A 251 -13.62 -5.29 -0.69
C ALA A 251 -12.96 -3.98 -1.09
N LEU A 252 -13.40 -3.43 -2.23
CA LEU A 252 -13.19 -2.04 -2.62
C LEU A 252 -14.33 -1.19 -2.08
N LEU A 253 -13.97 -0.15 -1.35
CA LEU A 253 -14.87 0.74 -0.64
C LEU A 253 -14.69 2.17 -1.15
N ARG A 254 -15.77 2.93 -1.20
CA ARG A 254 -15.75 4.38 -1.44
C ARG A 254 -16.04 5.10 -0.13
N VAL A 255 -15.27 6.13 0.16
CA VAL A 255 -15.52 7.00 1.31
C VAL A 255 -16.68 7.95 1.00
N ALA A 256 -17.70 7.94 1.84
CA ALA A 256 -18.83 8.85 1.75
C ALA A 256 -18.58 10.15 2.53
N ALA A 257 -19.35 11.19 2.24
CA ALA A 257 -19.19 12.50 2.87
C ALA A 257 -19.46 12.52 4.38
N ASP A 258 -20.20 11.55 4.89
CA ASP A 258 -20.49 11.37 6.31
C ASP A 258 -19.43 10.53 7.07
N GLY A 259 -18.37 10.11 6.38
CA GLY A 259 -17.30 9.28 6.94
C GLY A 259 -17.62 7.78 6.97
N SER A 260 -18.72 7.35 6.39
CA SER A 260 -19.03 5.93 6.20
C SER A 260 -18.36 5.36 4.96
N PHE A 261 -18.29 4.04 4.86
CA PHE A 261 -17.87 3.35 3.66
C PHE A 261 -19.06 2.83 2.85
N VAL A 262 -18.99 3.05 1.54
CA VAL A 262 -19.95 2.50 0.58
C VAL A 262 -19.26 1.39 -0.20
N LEU A 263 -19.85 0.19 -0.19
CA LEU A 263 -19.34 -0.95 -0.95
C LEU A 263 -19.39 -0.66 -2.45
N VAL A 264 -18.24 -0.79 -3.12
CA VAL A 264 -18.10 -0.70 -4.58
C VAL A 264 -18.05 -2.09 -5.20
N ALA A 265 -17.18 -2.96 -4.68
CA ALA A 265 -17.06 -4.36 -5.10
C ALA A 265 -16.56 -5.20 -3.94
N ASP A 266 -16.95 -6.46 -3.89
CA ASP A 266 -16.57 -7.45 -2.87
C ASP A 266 -16.06 -8.75 -3.50
N GLY A 267 -15.80 -9.75 -2.67
CA GLY A 267 -15.33 -11.06 -3.12
C GLY A 267 -13.88 -11.07 -3.60
N LEU A 268 -13.09 -10.07 -3.26
CA LEU A 268 -11.68 -10.01 -3.61
C LEU A 268 -10.87 -10.94 -2.69
N ASN A 269 -9.98 -11.73 -3.27
CA ASN A 269 -9.16 -12.68 -2.52
C ASN A 269 -7.88 -12.02 -2.02
N VAL A 270 -7.83 -11.70 -0.73
CA VAL A 270 -6.70 -11.07 -0.02
C VAL A 270 -6.04 -9.93 -0.81
N PRO A 271 -6.79 -8.88 -1.17
CA PRO A 271 -6.25 -7.75 -1.91
C PRO A 271 -5.22 -6.98 -1.06
N THR A 272 -4.27 -6.32 -1.70
CA THR A 272 -3.14 -5.68 -1.02
C THR A 272 -2.79 -4.29 -1.54
N SER A 273 -3.09 -3.97 -2.80
CA SER A 273 -2.81 -2.65 -3.37
C SER A 273 -3.89 -2.22 -4.36
N LEU A 274 -4.14 -0.92 -4.43
CA LEU A 274 -5.18 -0.27 -5.22
C LEU A 274 -4.60 0.86 -6.04
N GLU A 275 -4.86 0.83 -7.35
CA GLU A 275 -4.60 1.96 -8.24
C GLU A 275 -5.86 2.37 -8.98
N VAL A 276 -6.02 3.66 -9.26
CA VAL A 276 -7.15 4.17 -10.05
C VAL A 276 -6.66 4.93 -11.27
N ILE A 277 -6.97 4.41 -12.46
CA ILE A 277 -6.68 5.06 -13.74
C ILE A 277 -8.00 5.53 -14.36
N GLY A 278 -8.22 6.82 -14.40
CA GLY A 278 -9.47 7.39 -14.91
C GLY A 278 -10.67 7.02 -14.04
N THR A 279 -11.51 6.10 -14.52
CA THR A 279 -12.72 5.60 -13.83
C THR A 279 -12.63 4.12 -13.50
N THR A 280 -11.44 3.52 -13.67
CA THR A 280 -11.21 2.09 -13.47
C THR A 280 -10.26 1.90 -12.29
N ALA A 281 -10.65 1.03 -11.36
CA ALA A 281 -9.78 0.57 -10.28
C ALA A 281 -9.06 -0.73 -10.68
N TYR A 282 -7.81 -0.84 -10.25
CA TYR A 282 -6.96 -2.02 -10.41
C TYR A 282 -6.53 -2.48 -9.03
N VAL A 283 -6.84 -3.72 -8.71
CA VAL A 283 -6.58 -4.30 -7.39
C VAL A 283 -5.59 -5.45 -7.54
N VAL A 284 -4.45 -5.33 -6.88
CA VAL A 284 -3.46 -6.40 -6.76
C VAL A 284 -3.81 -7.27 -5.55
N THR A 285 -3.64 -8.58 -5.66
CA THR A 285 -3.88 -9.54 -4.58
C THR A 285 -2.61 -10.31 -4.22
N LEU A 286 -2.52 -10.78 -2.98
CA LEU A 286 -1.40 -11.63 -2.53
C LEU A 286 -1.32 -12.96 -3.30
N THR A 287 -2.42 -13.38 -3.92
CA THR A 287 -2.47 -14.59 -4.77
C THR A 287 -1.84 -14.37 -6.15
N GLY A 288 -1.38 -13.15 -6.45
CA GLY A 288 -0.68 -12.83 -7.70
C GLY A 288 -1.60 -12.50 -8.86
N GLU A 289 -2.78 -11.99 -8.58
CA GLU A 289 -3.77 -11.56 -9.55
C GLU A 289 -3.90 -10.06 -9.56
N ILE A 290 -4.30 -9.51 -10.71
CA ILE A 290 -4.76 -8.12 -10.84
C ILE A 290 -6.20 -8.15 -11.33
N TRP A 291 -7.07 -7.56 -10.52
CA TRP A 291 -8.48 -7.41 -10.82
C TRP A 291 -8.80 -6.00 -11.29
N ARG A 292 -9.54 -5.91 -12.39
CA ARG A 292 -10.03 -4.66 -12.97
C ARG A 292 -11.49 -4.47 -12.60
N ILE A 293 -11.82 -3.27 -12.11
CA ILE A 293 -13.17 -2.86 -11.72
C ILE A 293 -13.50 -1.57 -12.45
N ASP A 294 -14.33 -1.64 -13.48
CA ASP A 294 -14.70 -0.50 -14.30
C ASP A 294 -15.76 0.37 -13.65
N ALA A 295 -15.85 1.63 -14.09
CA ALA A 295 -16.88 2.59 -13.72
C ALA A 295 -17.01 2.84 -12.20
N VAL A 296 -15.90 2.73 -11.43
CA VAL A 296 -15.92 2.99 -9.98
C VAL A 296 -16.19 4.47 -9.65
N SER A 297 -15.93 5.39 -10.58
CA SER A 297 -16.08 6.83 -10.43
C SER A 297 -17.09 7.44 -11.42
N GLU A 298 -18.02 6.67 -11.99
CA GLU A 298 -19.04 7.15 -12.92
C GLU A 298 -20.46 7.04 -12.37
N PRO A 299 -21.32 8.00 -12.74
CA PRO A 299 -21.01 9.32 -13.28
C PRO A 299 -20.08 10.10 -12.36
N PRO A 300 -19.42 11.22 -12.77
CA PRO A 300 -18.42 11.87 -11.94
C PRO A 300 -19.03 12.18 -10.57
N TYR A 301 -18.61 11.47 -9.56
CA TYR A 301 -19.06 11.65 -8.19
C TYR A 301 -18.75 13.08 -7.74
N GLY A 302 -19.74 13.75 -7.10
CA GLY A 302 -19.61 15.12 -6.60
C GLY A 302 -20.17 16.19 -7.52
N ARG A 303 -20.82 15.86 -8.65
CA ARG A 303 -21.77 16.77 -9.29
C ARG A 303 -23.19 16.26 -9.03
N GLU A 304 -23.83 16.79 -8.02
CA GLU A 304 -25.28 16.87 -8.03
C GLU A 304 -25.63 17.69 -9.26
N THR A 305 -26.32 17.08 -10.23
CA THR A 305 -26.99 17.83 -11.31
C THR A 305 -28.06 18.68 -10.65
N PRO A 306 -28.15 19.96 -10.98
CA PRO A 306 -29.14 20.86 -10.43
C PRO A 306 -30.58 20.42 -10.74
#